data_6dd838e4cb98306989f5c18c0067f4e7
#
_entry.id   6dd838e4cb98306989f5c18c0067f4e7
#
_cell.length_a   1.000
_cell.length_b   1.000
_cell.length_c   1.000
_cell.angle_alpha   90.00
_cell.angle_beta   90.00
_cell.angle_gamma   90.00
#
_symmetry.space_group_name_H-M   'P 1'
#
loop_
_entity.id
_entity.type
_entity.pdbx_description
1 polymer ?
#
loop_
_entity_poly.entity_id
_entity_poly.type
_entity_poly.pdbx_seq_one_letter_code
_entity_poly.pdbx_strand_id
1 'polypeptide(L)'
;EISILEGNGIRVMDNGRGIPVDLHKKEGVSALQVVMTKIGAGGKFDKDSYKVSGGLHGVGVSVVNALSIDLKASVFKEGKIYVQEYKQGKEQYLVKETGTTDLKGTEVVFYPDPEIFESLDYQYDILATRMRELSFLNKGLTIVMTDERSEFKNEEGKSPEETFYSDRGLSEFVEFLDGNRE
;
A
#
# COMPACT_ATOMS: atom_id res chain seq x y z
N GLU A 1 3.08 -3.86 -6.04
CA GLU A 1 1.87 -4.51 -6.54
C GLU A 1 0.65 -3.95 -5.83
N ILE A 2 -0.45 -3.76 -6.57
CA ILE A 2 -1.73 -3.29 -6.04
C ILE A 2 -2.82 -4.18 -6.63
N SER A 3 -3.66 -4.75 -5.79
CA SER A 3 -4.78 -5.57 -6.24
C SER A 3 -6.10 -5.06 -5.65
N ILE A 4 -7.13 -4.98 -6.49
CA ILE A 4 -8.52 -4.87 -6.04
C ILE A 4 -9.02 -6.29 -5.81
N LEU A 5 -9.43 -6.58 -4.59
CA LEU A 5 -9.84 -7.92 -4.15
C LEU A 5 -11.36 -8.09 -4.22
N GLU A 6 -11.82 -9.34 -4.21
CA GLU A 6 -13.24 -9.64 -3.96
C GLU A 6 -13.73 -8.95 -2.68
N GLY A 7 -14.99 -8.50 -2.68
CA GLY A 7 -15.56 -7.75 -1.56
C GLY A 7 -15.01 -6.34 -1.40
N ASN A 8 -14.42 -5.79 -2.46
CA ASN A 8 -13.87 -4.43 -2.49
C ASN A 8 -12.80 -4.17 -1.43
N GLY A 9 -11.94 -5.15 -1.20
CA GLY A 9 -10.68 -4.98 -0.47
C GLY A 9 -9.58 -4.45 -1.39
N ILE A 10 -8.55 -3.87 -0.80
CA ILE A 10 -7.31 -3.50 -1.49
C ILE A 10 -6.14 -4.21 -0.84
N ARG A 11 -5.28 -4.77 -1.67
CA ARG A 11 -3.96 -5.29 -1.30
C ARG A 11 -2.89 -4.39 -1.91
N VAL A 12 -1.96 -3.95 -1.09
CA VAL A 12 -0.76 -3.24 -1.53
C VAL A 12 0.45 -3.98 -0.99
N MET A 13 1.36 -4.38 -1.87
CA MET A 13 2.60 -5.06 -1.50
C MET A 13 3.79 -4.35 -2.13
N ASP A 14 4.80 -4.02 -1.32
CA ASP A 14 6.09 -3.52 -1.77
C ASP A 14 7.20 -4.57 -1.59
N ASN A 15 8.29 -4.39 -2.32
CA ASN A 15 9.51 -5.20 -2.20
C ASN A 15 10.65 -4.43 -1.51
N GLY A 16 10.30 -3.51 -0.63
CA GLY A 16 11.22 -2.69 0.13
C GLY A 16 11.89 -3.42 1.29
N ARG A 17 12.38 -2.66 2.26
CA ARG A 17 13.08 -3.21 3.44
C ARG A 17 12.16 -3.84 4.49
N GLY A 18 10.84 -3.68 4.34
CA GLY A 18 9.86 -4.00 5.36
C GLY A 18 9.81 -2.97 6.49
N ILE A 19 8.61 -2.70 7.01
CA ILE A 19 8.43 -1.85 8.19
C ILE A 19 9.13 -2.51 9.39
N PRO A 20 9.86 -1.76 10.25
CA PRO A 20 10.45 -2.33 11.46
C PRO A 20 9.38 -2.93 12.38
N VAL A 21 9.67 -4.09 12.96
CA VAL A 21 8.77 -4.79 13.90
C VAL A 21 9.28 -4.80 15.34
N ASP A 22 10.49 -4.28 15.54
CA ASP A 22 11.12 -4.18 16.86
C ASP A 22 10.33 -3.27 17.80
N LEU A 23 10.55 -3.42 19.11
CA LEU A 23 9.94 -2.58 20.12
C LEU A 23 10.36 -1.11 19.95
N HIS A 24 9.38 -0.23 19.80
CA HIS A 24 9.61 1.22 19.77
C HIS A 24 9.79 1.75 21.20
N LYS A 25 11.01 2.13 21.56
CA LYS A 25 11.42 2.44 22.96
C LYS A 25 10.54 3.50 23.65
N LYS A 26 10.03 4.49 22.91
CA LYS A 26 9.20 5.56 23.49
C LYS A 26 7.74 5.16 23.64
N GLU A 27 7.22 4.34 22.74
CA GLU A 27 5.80 3.99 22.66
C GLU A 27 5.48 2.67 23.38
N GLY A 28 6.48 1.84 23.66
CA GLY A 28 6.30 0.56 24.34
C GLY A 28 5.61 -0.53 23.53
N VAL A 29 5.39 -0.30 22.23
CA VAL A 29 4.80 -1.24 21.28
C VAL A 29 5.70 -1.41 20.06
N SER A 30 5.38 -2.32 19.13
CA SER A 30 6.20 -2.50 17.94
C SER A 30 6.21 -1.24 17.06
N ALA A 31 7.32 -1.02 16.34
CA ALA A 31 7.39 0.07 15.37
C ALA A 31 6.30 -0.06 14.28
N LEU A 32 5.94 -1.28 13.87
CA LEU A 32 4.81 -1.54 12.98
C LEU A 32 3.51 -0.96 13.55
N GLN A 33 3.19 -1.25 14.81
CA GLN A 33 1.98 -0.73 15.45
C GLN A 33 2.00 0.81 15.53
N VAL A 34 3.14 1.41 15.83
CA VAL A 34 3.29 2.87 15.84
C VAL A 34 2.98 3.46 14.46
N VAL A 35 3.54 2.89 13.38
CA VAL A 35 3.30 3.35 12.00
C VAL A 35 1.82 3.20 11.62
N MET A 36 1.18 2.12 12.02
CA MET A 36 -0.22 1.82 11.67
C MET A 36 -1.24 2.63 12.49
N THR A 37 -0.88 3.13 13.67
CA THR A 37 -1.86 3.76 14.59
C THR A 37 -1.57 5.21 14.96
N LYS A 38 -0.36 5.71 14.70
CA LYS A 38 0.03 7.07 15.08
C LYS A 38 0.16 7.98 13.87
N ILE A 39 -0.47 9.15 13.93
CA ILE A 39 -0.28 10.21 12.95
C ILE A 39 1.12 10.81 13.12
N GLY A 40 1.82 11.04 12.02
CA GLY A 40 3.16 11.59 12.03
C GLY A 40 4.27 10.59 12.38
N ALA A 41 3.93 9.31 12.52
CA ALA A 41 4.92 8.25 12.65
C ALA A 41 5.39 7.76 11.27
N GLY A 42 6.67 7.43 11.17
CA GLY A 42 7.24 6.81 9.97
C GLY A 42 8.72 7.14 9.80
N GLY A 43 9.49 6.16 9.33
CA GLY A 43 10.93 6.27 9.09
C GLY A 43 11.31 7.28 7.99
N LYS A 44 10.33 7.79 7.22
CA LYS A 44 10.54 8.76 6.15
C LYS A 44 10.82 10.19 6.64
N PHE A 45 10.65 10.45 7.94
CA PHE A 45 11.10 11.71 8.59
C PHE A 45 12.61 11.71 8.84
N ASP A 46 13.26 10.55 8.79
CA ASP A 46 14.72 10.46 8.86
C ASP A 46 15.32 10.68 7.46
N LYS A 47 15.92 11.86 7.26
CA LYS A 47 16.53 12.29 5.98
C LYS A 47 17.68 11.39 5.52
N ASP A 48 18.31 10.67 6.44
CA ASP A 48 19.42 9.77 6.13
C ASP A 48 18.94 8.42 5.58
N SER A 49 17.69 8.06 5.85
CA SER A 49 17.10 6.78 5.46
C SER A 49 16.41 6.80 4.10
N TYR A 50 15.93 7.95 3.64
CA TYR A 50 15.18 8.09 2.38
C TYR A 50 15.59 9.35 1.61
N LYS A 51 16.25 9.18 0.46
CA LYS A 51 16.65 10.30 -0.42
C LYS A 51 15.48 10.94 -1.15
N VAL A 52 14.49 10.15 -1.54
CA VAL A 52 13.23 10.59 -2.19
C VAL A 52 12.10 9.73 -1.66
N SER A 53 10.99 10.34 -1.28
CA SER A 53 9.81 9.59 -0.84
C SER A 53 8.53 10.33 -1.21
N GLY A 54 7.58 9.60 -1.79
CA GLY A 54 6.26 10.12 -2.16
C GLY A 54 5.32 10.39 -0.97
N GLY A 55 5.68 9.97 0.24
CA GLY A 55 4.88 10.18 1.45
C GLY A 55 5.65 11.01 2.48
N LEU A 56 5.29 12.29 2.63
CA LEU A 56 5.99 13.23 3.49
C LEU A 56 5.26 13.56 4.80
N HIS A 57 4.00 13.17 4.94
CA HIS A 57 3.16 13.60 6.06
C HIS A 57 3.03 12.55 7.18
N GLY A 58 3.41 11.28 6.92
CA GLY A 58 3.34 10.20 7.92
C GLY A 58 1.92 9.88 8.40
N VAL A 59 0.91 10.13 7.56
CA VAL A 59 -0.51 9.97 7.94
C VAL A 59 -1.23 8.92 7.10
N GLY A 60 -0.73 8.59 5.90
CA GLY A 60 -1.48 7.78 4.92
C GLY A 60 -1.96 6.45 5.48
N VAL A 61 -1.06 5.59 5.93
CA VAL A 61 -1.42 4.24 6.37
C VAL A 61 -2.22 4.23 7.68
N SER A 62 -1.96 5.15 8.61
CA SER A 62 -2.71 5.24 9.87
C SER A 62 -4.15 5.72 9.64
N VAL A 63 -4.36 6.60 8.65
CA VAL A 63 -5.70 7.02 8.22
C VAL A 63 -6.43 5.86 7.53
N VAL A 64 -5.78 5.15 6.60
CA VAL A 64 -6.35 3.95 5.98
C VAL A 64 -6.78 2.94 7.05
N ASN A 65 -5.93 2.70 8.04
CA ASN A 65 -6.26 1.80 9.15
C ASN A 65 -7.50 2.26 9.93
N ALA A 66 -7.56 3.54 10.29
CA ALA A 66 -8.71 4.09 11.03
C ALA A 66 -10.03 4.04 10.25
N LEU A 67 -9.97 4.12 8.92
CA LEU A 67 -11.13 4.11 8.02
C LEU A 67 -11.47 2.72 7.46
N SER A 68 -10.81 1.67 7.94
CA SER A 68 -11.02 0.29 7.51
C SER A 68 -11.75 -0.51 8.58
N ILE A 69 -12.73 -1.31 8.16
CA ILE A 69 -13.38 -2.26 9.06
C ILE A 69 -12.41 -3.37 9.48
N ASP A 70 -11.58 -3.83 8.53
CA ASP A 70 -10.51 -4.78 8.75
C ASP A 70 -9.25 -4.33 8.01
N LEU A 71 -8.10 -4.46 8.66
CA LEU A 71 -6.79 -4.28 8.05
C LEU A 71 -5.81 -5.32 8.58
N LYS A 72 -5.03 -5.91 7.67
CA LYS A 72 -3.93 -6.81 7.98
C LYS A 72 -2.63 -6.26 7.41
N ALA A 73 -1.63 -6.13 8.26
CA ALA A 73 -0.26 -5.79 7.86
C ALA A 73 0.63 -7.02 8.01
N SER A 74 1.31 -7.40 6.93
CA SER A 74 2.32 -8.46 6.91
C SER A 74 3.67 -7.86 6.55
N VAL A 75 4.69 -8.13 7.33
CA VAL A 75 6.06 -7.66 7.09
C VAL A 75 6.95 -8.87 6.81
N PHE A 76 7.64 -8.83 5.67
CA PHE A 76 8.58 -9.84 5.20
C PHE A 76 9.99 -9.32 5.43
N LYS A 77 10.66 -9.82 6.46
CA LYS A 77 11.95 -9.28 6.89
C LYS A 77 12.82 -10.35 7.54
N GLU A 78 14.10 -10.38 7.17
CA GLU A 78 15.10 -11.27 7.77
C GLU A 78 14.71 -12.76 7.74
N GLY A 79 14.06 -13.18 6.63
CA GLY A 79 13.62 -14.56 6.44
C GLY A 79 12.33 -14.94 7.18
N LYS A 80 11.66 -13.97 7.82
CA LYS A 80 10.48 -14.17 8.66
C LYS A 80 9.28 -13.39 8.17
N ILE A 81 8.11 -13.88 8.53
CA ILE A 81 6.81 -13.23 8.32
C ILE A 81 6.29 -12.75 9.67
N TYR A 82 6.07 -11.44 9.77
CA TYR A 82 5.44 -10.82 10.93
C TYR A 82 4.06 -10.29 10.55
N VAL A 83 3.05 -10.53 11.37
CA VAL A 83 1.65 -10.14 11.10
C VAL A 83 1.06 -9.41 12.28
N GLN A 84 0.28 -8.38 11.98
CA GLN A 84 -0.60 -7.71 12.94
C GLN A 84 -1.90 -7.33 12.22
N GLU A 85 -3.04 -7.53 12.88
CA GLU A 85 -4.37 -7.20 12.36
C GLU A 85 -5.01 -6.09 13.19
N TYR A 86 -5.87 -5.33 12.53
CA TYR A 86 -6.56 -4.17 13.08
C TYR A 86 -8.02 -4.18 12.65
N LYS A 87 -8.87 -3.63 13.52
CA LYS A 87 -10.27 -3.30 13.21
C LYS A 87 -10.54 -1.86 13.58
N GLN A 88 -10.98 -1.06 12.61
CA GLN A 88 -11.25 0.37 12.82
C GLN A 88 -10.09 1.08 13.55
N GLY A 89 -8.86 0.83 13.09
CA GLY A 89 -7.65 1.41 13.65
C GLY A 89 -7.13 0.78 14.94
N LYS A 90 -7.85 -0.18 15.54
CA LYS A 90 -7.46 -0.82 16.80
C LYS A 90 -6.81 -2.17 16.54
N GLU A 91 -5.64 -2.37 17.12
CA GLU A 91 -4.93 -3.64 17.08
C GLU A 91 -5.74 -4.77 17.73
N GLN A 92 -5.76 -5.94 17.08
CA GLN A 92 -6.45 -7.11 17.62
C GLN A 92 -5.52 -7.97 18.50
N TYR A 93 -4.23 -7.86 18.25
CA TYR A 93 -3.16 -8.53 19.01
C TYR A 93 -1.82 -7.85 18.74
N LEU A 94 -0.82 -8.12 19.53
CA LEU A 94 0.54 -7.65 19.31
C LEU A 94 1.14 -8.33 18.06
N VAL A 95 2.07 -7.64 17.39
CA VAL A 95 2.79 -8.22 16.24
C VAL A 95 3.35 -9.59 16.59
N LYS A 96 3.17 -10.57 15.72
CA LYS A 96 3.63 -11.94 15.92
C LYS A 96 4.33 -12.49 14.68
N GLU A 97 5.35 -13.29 14.89
CA GLU A 97 5.96 -14.12 13.86
C GLU A 97 5.03 -15.28 13.51
N THR A 98 4.76 -15.48 12.22
CA THR A 98 3.82 -16.49 11.72
C THR A 98 4.46 -17.51 10.80
N GLY A 99 5.69 -17.30 10.34
CA GLY A 99 6.37 -18.23 9.44
C GLY A 99 7.68 -17.68 8.89
N THR A 100 8.20 -18.37 7.90
CA THR A 100 9.43 -18.02 7.19
C THR A 100 9.14 -17.71 5.72
N THR A 101 10.01 -16.90 5.08
CA THR A 101 9.83 -16.47 3.69
C THR A 101 11.14 -15.99 3.09
N ASP A 102 11.27 -16.09 1.76
CA ASP A 102 12.34 -15.45 1.00
C ASP A 102 11.95 -14.04 0.51
N LEU A 103 10.70 -13.63 0.71
CA LEU A 103 10.20 -12.30 0.35
C LEU A 103 10.79 -11.23 1.24
N LYS A 104 10.80 -10.00 0.72
CA LYS A 104 11.13 -8.77 1.46
C LYS A 104 10.08 -7.71 1.16
N GLY A 105 9.76 -6.90 2.16
CA GLY A 105 8.83 -5.80 1.98
C GLY A 105 7.71 -5.78 2.98
N THR A 106 6.65 -5.06 2.62
CA THR A 106 5.43 -4.97 3.43
C THR A 106 4.21 -5.22 2.55
N GLU A 107 3.28 -5.99 3.05
CA GLU A 107 1.95 -6.14 2.48
C GLU A 107 0.91 -5.56 3.43
N VAL A 108 0.00 -4.77 2.89
CA VAL A 108 -1.18 -4.27 3.61
C VAL A 108 -2.41 -4.67 2.82
N VAL A 109 -3.32 -5.39 3.48
CA VAL A 109 -4.64 -5.73 2.96
C VAL A 109 -5.67 -5.03 3.82
N PHE A 110 -6.61 -4.31 3.22
CA PHE A 110 -7.65 -3.60 3.98
C PHE A 110 -8.99 -3.60 3.25
N TYR A 111 -10.04 -3.49 4.05
CA TYR A 111 -11.42 -3.36 3.59
C TYR A 111 -11.99 -2.06 4.18
N PRO A 112 -12.49 -1.11 3.34
CA PRO A 112 -13.08 0.12 3.81
C PRO A 112 -14.29 -0.12 4.72
N ASP A 113 -14.49 0.74 5.71
CA ASP A 113 -15.61 0.63 6.64
C ASP A 113 -16.90 1.13 5.98
N PRO A 114 -17.94 0.27 5.79
CA PRO A 114 -19.22 0.66 5.19
C PRO A 114 -20.02 1.65 6.04
N GLU A 115 -19.70 1.83 7.32
CA GLU A 115 -20.33 2.86 8.14
C GLU A 115 -19.77 4.26 7.88
N ILE A 116 -18.60 4.34 7.21
CA ILE A 116 -17.92 5.61 6.91
C ILE A 116 -18.13 6.02 5.46
N PHE A 117 -18.06 5.06 4.53
CA PHE A 117 -18.12 5.30 3.09
C PHE A 117 -19.49 4.97 2.51
N GLU A 118 -20.09 5.90 1.77
CA GLU A 118 -21.38 5.70 1.08
C GLU A 118 -21.27 4.66 -0.06
N SER A 119 -20.12 4.55 -0.71
CA SER A 119 -19.82 3.55 -1.73
C SER A 119 -18.49 2.90 -1.44
N LEU A 120 -18.44 1.59 -1.60
CA LEU A 120 -17.22 0.80 -1.45
C LEU A 120 -16.66 0.35 -2.81
N ASP A 121 -17.32 0.68 -3.92
CA ASP A 121 -16.94 0.19 -5.24
C ASP A 121 -15.73 0.95 -5.79
N TYR A 122 -14.63 0.25 -5.93
CA TYR A 122 -13.45 0.78 -6.58
C TYR A 122 -13.62 0.78 -8.10
N GLN A 123 -13.36 1.92 -8.71
CA GLN A 123 -13.32 2.06 -10.17
C GLN A 123 -11.89 1.89 -10.67
N TYR A 124 -11.67 0.82 -11.44
CA TYR A 124 -10.35 0.45 -11.94
C TYR A 124 -9.67 1.59 -12.69
N ASP A 125 -10.36 2.23 -13.63
CA ASP A 125 -9.80 3.30 -14.48
C ASP A 125 -9.33 4.52 -13.68
N ILE A 126 -10.05 4.87 -12.60
CA ILE A 126 -9.66 5.97 -11.71
C ILE A 126 -8.36 5.63 -10.99
N LEU A 127 -8.27 4.41 -10.45
CA LEU A 127 -7.06 3.95 -9.77
C LEU A 127 -5.89 3.80 -10.76
N ALA A 128 -6.12 3.22 -11.95
CA ALA A 128 -5.11 3.07 -12.99
C ALA A 128 -4.53 4.41 -13.42
N THR A 129 -5.38 5.42 -13.62
CA THR A 129 -4.94 6.79 -13.92
C THR A 129 -4.03 7.32 -12.82
N ARG A 130 -4.40 7.12 -11.56
CA ARG A 130 -3.60 7.57 -10.42
C ARG A 130 -2.27 6.83 -10.29
N MET A 131 -2.25 5.52 -10.59
CA MET A 131 -1.01 4.73 -10.59
C MET A 131 -0.06 5.18 -11.70
N ARG A 132 -0.59 5.53 -12.86
CA ARG A 132 0.19 6.11 -13.96
C ARG A 132 0.83 7.44 -13.55
N GLU A 133 0.08 8.37 -12.97
CA GLU A 133 0.61 9.62 -12.44
C GLU A 133 1.72 9.38 -11.40
N LEU A 134 1.50 8.44 -10.46
CA LEU A 134 2.48 8.10 -9.44
C LEU A 134 3.77 7.52 -10.05
N SER A 135 3.71 6.77 -11.14
CA SER A 135 4.89 6.26 -11.82
C SER A 135 5.75 7.39 -12.43
N PHE A 136 5.12 8.44 -12.97
CA PHE A 136 5.82 9.63 -13.45
C PHE A 136 6.47 10.43 -12.30
N LEU A 137 5.77 10.55 -11.17
CA LEU A 137 6.27 11.29 -10.00
C LEU A 137 7.38 10.53 -9.26
N ASN A 138 7.48 9.21 -9.46
CA ASN A 138 8.45 8.35 -8.79
C ASN A 138 9.28 7.58 -9.83
N LYS A 139 10.14 8.28 -10.55
CA LYS A 139 11.02 7.72 -11.57
C LYS A 139 11.68 6.41 -11.14
N GLY A 140 11.55 5.37 -11.96
CA GLY A 140 12.13 4.05 -11.72
C GLY A 140 11.29 3.13 -10.82
N LEU A 141 10.14 3.61 -10.31
CA LEU A 141 9.18 2.78 -9.61
C LEU A 141 8.31 2.02 -10.62
N THR A 142 8.25 0.70 -10.50
CA THR A 142 7.28 -0.12 -11.24
C THR A 142 6.07 -0.38 -10.36
N ILE A 143 4.87 -0.07 -10.87
CA ILE A 143 3.59 -0.37 -10.22
C ILE A 143 2.86 -1.37 -11.09
N VAL A 144 2.48 -2.52 -10.54
CA VAL A 144 1.60 -3.50 -11.17
C VAL A 144 0.25 -3.42 -10.49
N MET A 145 -0.82 -3.20 -11.26
CA MET A 145 -2.17 -3.11 -10.75
C MET A 145 -3.04 -4.21 -11.37
N THR A 146 -3.74 -4.96 -10.53
CA THR A 146 -4.59 -6.09 -10.94
C THR A 146 -5.99 -5.93 -10.33
N ASP A 147 -7.03 -6.25 -11.10
CA ASP A 147 -8.40 -6.37 -10.59
C ASP A 147 -8.75 -7.86 -10.43
N GLU A 148 -8.77 -8.35 -9.21
CA GLU A 148 -9.02 -9.76 -8.93
C GLU A 148 -10.51 -10.09 -8.78
N ARG A 149 -11.40 -9.09 -8.87
CA ARG A 149 -12.85 -9.31 -8.77
C ARG A 149 -13.33 -10.19 -9.90
N SER A 150 -14.15 -11.17 -9.57
CA SER A 150 -14.59 -12.22 -10.50
C SER A 150 -15.38 -11.66 -11.69
N GLU A 151 -16.13 -10.59 -11.50
CA GLU A 151 -16.96 -9.94 -12.52
C GLU A 151 -16.16 -9.25 -13.64
N PHE A 152 -14.87 -8.93 -13.42
CA PHE A 152 -14.00 -8.30 -14.39
C PHE A 152 -13.03 -9.28 -15.08
N LYS A 153 -13.05 -10.55 -14.70
CA LYS A 153 -12.23 -11.56 -15.38
C LYS A 153 -12.75 -11.83 -16.79
N ASN A 154 -11.81 -12.04 -17.70
CA ASN A 154 -12.14 -12.40 -19.07
C ASN A 154 -12.67 -13.85 -19.17
N GLU A 155 -13.05 -14.28 -20.37
CA GLU A 155 -13.58 -15.63 -20.64
C GLU A 155 -12.60 -16.75 -20.27
N GLU A 156 -11.30 -16.48 -20.23
CA GLU A 156 -10.24 -17.40 -19.79
C GLU A 156 -10.02 -17.39 -18.29
N GLY A 157 -10.77 -16.56 -17.53
CA GLY A 157 -10.64 -16.37 -16.09
C GLY A 157 -9.45 -15.50 -15.66
N LYS A 158 -8.84 -14.79 -16.61
CA LYS A 158 -7.70 -13.91 -16.33
C LYS A 158 -8.18 -12.54 -15.88
N SER A 159 -7.60 -12.04 -14.79
CA SER A 159 -7.83 -10.70 -14.25
C SER A 159 -7.22 -9.60 -15.16
N PRO A 160 -7.87 -8.44 -15.28
CA PRO A 160 -7.25 -7.24 -15.84
C PRO A 160 -5.98 -6.88 -15.05
N GLU A 161 -4.90 -6.60 -15.77
CA GLU A 161 -3.62 -6.21 -15.17
C GLU A 161 -2.94 -5.15 -16.04
N GLU A 162 -2.42 -4.10 -15.40
CA GLU A 162 -1.60 -3.08 -16.03
C GLU A 162 -0.31 -2.84 -15.25
N THR A 163 0.75 -2.53 -16.00
CA THR A 163 2.05 -2.16 -15.43
C THR A 163 2.36 -0.72 -15.78
N PHE A 164 2.67 0.09 -14.77
CA PHE A 164 3.05 1.49 -14.89
C PHE A 164 4.51 1.68 -14.50
N TYR A 165 5.27 2.34 -15.36
CA TYR A 165 6.68 2.62 -15.16
C TYR A 165 7.09 3.86 -15.95
N SER A 166 7.97 4.68 -15.40
CA SER A 166 8.61 5.78 -16.11
C SER A 166 10.10 5.83 -15.79
N ASP A 167 10.92 5.92 -16.82
CA ASP A 167 12.36 6.12 -16.70
C ASP A 167 12.77 7.59 -16.83
N ARG A 168 11.89 8.44 -17.35
CA ARG A 168 12.11 9.88 -17.55
C ARG A 168 11.38 10.77 -16.54
N GLY A 169 10.40 10.22 -15.82
CA GLY A 169 9.68 10.90 -14.75
C GLY A 169 8.85 12.11 -15.24
N LEU A 170 9.09 13.29 -14.66
CA LEU A 170 8.30 14.50 -14.96
C LEU A 170 8.33 14.92 -16.44
N SER A 171 9.41 14.68 -17.17
CA SER A 171 9.45 15.02 -18.61
C SER A 171 8.49 14.19 -19.42
N GLU A 172 8.37 12.89 -19.09
CA GLU A 172 7.40 12.00 -19.71
C GLU A 172 5.96 12.36 -19.32
N PHE A 173 5.76 12.83 -18.08
CA PHE A 173 4.45 13.29 -17.62
C PHE A 173 3.98 14.53 -18.39
N VAL A 174 4.86 15.49 -18.66
CA VAL A 174 4.52 16.67 -19.49
C VAL A 174 4.12 16.25 -20.89
N GLU A 175 4.87 15.36 -21.54
CA GLU A 175 4.53 14.82 -22.87
C GLU A 175 3.15 14.10 -22.87
N PHE A 176 2.89 13.32 -21.84
CA PHE A 176 1.59 12.64 -21.65
C PHE A 176 0.43 13.64 -21.52
N LEU A 177 0.62 14.74 -20.77
CA LEU A 177 -0.41 15.78 -20.62
C LEU A 177 -0.62 16.57 -21.91
N ASP A 178 0.45 16.87 -22.66
CA ASP A 178 0.35 17.60 -23.92
C ASP A 178 -0.27 16.74 -25.03
N GLY A 179 0.00 15.44 -25.07
CA GLY A 179 -0.61 14.50 -26.02
C GLY A 179 -2.11 14.27 -25.79
N ASN A 180 -2.65 14.60 -24.63
CA ASN A 180 -4.09 14.52 -24.30
C ASN A 180 -4.83 15.86 -24.48
N ARG A 181 -4.22 16.86 -25.11
CA ARG A 181 -4.80 18.20 -25.32
C ARG A 181 -5.42 18.42 -26.72
N GLU A 182 -5.75 17.34 -27.47
CA GLU A 182 -6.53 17.42 -28.70
C GLU A 182 -8.04 17.49 -28.45
#